data_6bd4a6ec3cca60dda190fe03d0dd5837
#
_entry.id   6bd4a6ec3cca60dda190fe03d0dd5837
#
_cell.length_a   1.000
_cell.length_b   1.000
_cell.length_c   1.000
_cell.angle_alpha   90.00
_cell.angle_beta   90.00
_cell.angle_gamma   90.00
#
_symmetry.space_group_name_H-M   'P 1'
#
loop_
_entity.id
_entity.type
_entity.pdbx_description
1 polymer ?
#
loop_
_entity_poly.entity_id
_entity_poly.type
_entity_poly.pdbx_seq_one_letter_code
_entity_poly.pdbx_strand_id
1 'polypeptide(L)'
;MTVAPGETRRRADVVVIVGELPRIHHSLVGELAGTVPDLSTVNQRAFFVVGPNGMSVPPLNGGREATRLSCGQASLAATLAALRTQYKGRRTSQPVSNFNDFAKALAAARFPVFLFSGHAAEGLALEMLQGLIADLNRNSRASGLHLPANENGWGSTLASAWMTGFPLRTGFARGFPEFDPWRCDVARMIAAGEADLHLRISAATAQPKEKKRRMALIALTKTQEPVAGAAVTIAIGEAGLDHDAVVYSSRTGSLRSTEAQAASQLPSAATIIRLIASHAFAEPLPC
;
A
#
# COMPACT_ATOMS: atom_id res chain seq x y z
N MET A 1 11.62 10.58 -0.30
CA MET A 1 11.36 10.68 1.16
C MET A 1 10.00 10.07 1.43
N THR A 2 9.86 9.25 2.47
CA THR A 2 8.61 8.58 2.85
C THR A 2 8.13 9.09 4.21
N VAL A 3 6.85 8.99 4.46
CA VAL A 3 6.20 9.44 5.70
C VAL A 3 5.27 8.35 6.24
N ALA A 4 5.09 8.29 7.55
CA ALA A 4 4.12 7.41 8.20
C ALA A 4 2.72 8.02 8.23
N PRO A 5 1.64 7.21 8.27
CA PRO A 5 0.27 7.72 8.35
C PRO A 5 0.01 8.63 9.54
N GLY A 6 0.59 8.32 10.72
CA GLY A 6 0.48 9.16 11.91
C GLY A 6 1.10 10.54 11.73
N GLU A 7 2.27 10.63 11.10
CA GLU A 7 2.91 11.91 10.81
C GLU A 7 2.14 12.72 9.76
N THR A 8 1.57 12.05 8.75
CA THR A 8 0.68 12.69 7.76
C THR A 8 -0.51 13.36 8.44
N ARG A 9 -1.15 12.70 9.41
CA ARG A 9 -2.27 13.27 10.18
C ARG A 9 -1.89 14.54 10.93
N ARG A 10 -0.69 14.55 11.48
CA ARG A 10 -0.25 15.62 12.36
C ARG A 10 0.37 16.81 11.63
N ARG A 11 0.98 16.61 10.46
CA ARG A 11 1.80 17.63 9.80
C ARG A 11 1.31 18.08 8.43
N ALA A 12 0.66 17.18 7.66
CA ALA A 12 0.34 17.50 6.26
C ALA A 12 -0.55 18.75 6.18
N ASP A 13 -0.11 19.75 5.46
CA ASP A 13 -0.84 20.97 5.13
C ASP A 13 -1.39 20.94 3.69
N VAL A 14 -0.70 20.27 2.80
CA VAL A 14 -1.15 19.95 1.44
C VAL A 14 -1.17 18.43 1.27
N VAL A 15 -2.29 17.89 0.83
CA VAL A 15 -2.47 16.46 0.52
C VAL A 15 -2.73 16.29 -0.97
N VAL A 16 -1.89 15.52 -1.63
CA VAL A 16 -2.00 15.24 -3.07
C VAL A 16 -2.32 13.76 -3.27
N ILE A 17 -3.48 13.46 -3.77
CA ILE A 17 -3.91 12.10 -4.14
C ILE A 17 -3.39 11.82 -5.54
N VAL A 18 -2.58 10.77 -5.70
CA VAL A 18 -1.93 10.43 -6.96
C VAL A 18 -2.48 9.12 -7.50
N GLY A 19 -3.24 9.21 -8.57
CA GLY A 19 -3.93 8.05 -9.15
C GLY A 19 -5.06 7.53 -8.24
N GLU A 20 -5.54 6.33 -8.52
CA GLU A 20 -6.56 5.68 -7.72
C GLU A 20 -5.97 5.11 -6.41
N LEU A 21 -6.72 5.25 -5.33
CA LEU A 21 -6.36 4.69 -4.04
C LEU A 21 -7.23 3.48 -3.68
N PRO A 22 -6.66 2.45 -3.03
CA PRO A 22 -7.42 1.32 -2.53
C PRO A 22 -8.53 1.76 -1.57
N ARG A 23 -9.72 1.18 -1.69
CA ARG A 23 -10.90 1.54 -0.88
C ARG A 23 -10.67 1.45 0.62
N ILE A 24 -9.82 0.52 1.06
CA ILE A 24 -9.46 0.35 2.48
C ILE A 24 -8.82 1.60 3.10
N HIS A 25 -8.31 2.53 2.28
CA HIS A 25 -7.69 3.78 2.72
C HIS A 25 -8.58 5.02 2.54
N HIS A 26 -9.82 4.86 2.04
CA HIS A 26 -10.72 6.01 1.85
C HIS A 26 -11.07 6.67 3.20
N SER A 27 -11.20 5.89 4.27
CA SER A 27 -11.41 6.41 5.63
C SER A 27 -10.27 7.32 6.10
N LEU A 28 -9.01 6.98 5.79
CA LEU A 28 -7.86 7.83 6.08
C LEU A 28 -7.96 9.18 5.35
N VAL A 29 -8.35 9.15 4.07
CA VAL A 29 -8.50 10.40 3.28
C VAL A 29 -9.63 11.26 3.84
N GLY A 30 -10.77 10.65 4.17
CA GLY A 30 -11.89 11.33 4.82
C GLY A 30 -11.52 11.92 6.18
N GLU A 31 -10.75 11.19 6.99
CA GLU A 31 -10.23 11.66 8.28
C GLU A 31 -9.30 12.88 8.09
N LEU A 32 -8.35 12.82 7.14
CA LEU A 32 -7.47 13.94 6.83
C LEU A 32 -8.23 15.19 6.41
N ALA A 33 -9.35 15.03 5.69
CA ALA A 33 -10.19 16.14 5.28
C ALA A 33 -10.98 16.76 6.46
N GLY A 34 -11.44 15.93 7.40
CA GLY A 34 -12.26 16.32 8.53
C GLY A 34 -11.47 16.81 9.77
N THR A 35 -10.14 16.72 9.77
CA THR A 35 -9.31 17.06 10.94
C THR A 35 -8.32 18.18 10.65
N VAL A 36 -7.96 18.93 11.68
CA VAL A 36 -6.90 19.96 11.63
C VAL A 36 -5.56 19.31 12.00
N PRO A 37 -4.45 19.58 11.27
CA PRO A 37 -3.13 19.07 11.63
C PRO A 37 -2.60 19.81 12.87
N ASP A 38 -2.30 19.08 13.94
CA ASP A 38 -1.87 19.65 15.24
C ASP A 38 -0.42 20.15 15.24
N LEU A 39 0.40 19.75 14.30
CA LEU A 39 1.79 20.21 14.12
C LEU A 39 1.99 21.06 12.85
N SER A 40 0.93 21.69 12.37
CA SER A 40 0.96 22.63 11.26
C SER A 40 0.33 23.96 11.68
N THR A 41 0.62 25.00 10.91
CA THR A 41 0.05 26.33 11.14
C THR A 41 -1.26 26.57 10.38
N VAL A 42 -1.69 25.59 9.57
CA VAL A 42 -2.91 25.72 8.79
C VAL A 42 -4.12 25.19 9.56
N ASN A 43 -5.22 25.91 9.50
CA ASN A 43 -6.50 25.47 10.05
C ASN A 43 -7.21 24.48 9.12
N GLN A 44 -6.76 24.38 7.89
CA GLN A 44 -7.36 23.55 6.84
C GLN A 44 -6.31 23.10 5.85
N ARG A 45 -6.32 21.78 5.53
CA ARG A 45 -5.47 21.22 4.47
C ARG A 45 -6.01 21.59 3.09
N ALA A 46 -5.13 21.83 2.13
CA ALA A 46 -5.48 21.86 0.73
C ALA A 46 -5.42 20.43 0.16
N PHE A 47 -6.40 20.07 -0.69
CA PHE A 47 -6.46 18.76 -1.33
C PHE A 47 -6.36 18.92 -2.84
N PHE A 48 -5.46 18.12 -3.43
CA PHE A 48 -5.30 18.00 -4.87
C PHE A 48 -5.40 16.53 -5.29
N VAL A 49 -5.83 16.30 -6.52
CA VAL A 49 -5.84 14.96 -7.11
C VAL A 49 -5.19 15.00 -8.49
N VAL A 50 -4.20 14.12 -8.71
CA VAL A 50 -3.46 13.98 -9.97
C VAL A 50 -3.94 12.74 -10.71
N GLY A 51 -4.39 12.92 -11.94
CA GLY A 51 -4.82 11.82 -12.79
C GLY A 51 -5.71 12.27 -13.95
N PRO A 52 -6.12 11.33 -14.82
CA PRO A 52 -7.00 11.64 -15.94
C PRO A 52 -8.37 12.17 -15.48
N ASN A 53 -9.02 12.89 -16.37
CA ASN A 53 -10.40 13.31 -16.14
C ASN A 53 -11.31 12.08 -15.95
N GLY A 54 -12.27 12.17 -15.01
CA GLY A 54 -13.18 11.06 -14.70
C GLY A 54 -12.64 10.01 -13.72
N MET A 55 -11.37 10.09 -13.34
CA MET A 55 -10.83 9.22 -12.27
C MET A 55 -11.60 9.43 -10.96
N SER A 56 -11.96 8.33 -10.30
CA SER A 56 -12.64 8.36 -9.00
C SER A 56 -11.74 8.98 -7.93
N VAL A 57 -12.32 9.83 -7.10
CA VAL A 57 -11.64 10.46 -5.97
C VAL A 57 -12.30 9.95 -4.68
N PRO A 58 -11.52 9.56 -3.66
CA PRO A 58 -12.08 9.24 -2.36
C PRO A 58 -12.92 10.40 -1.82
N PRO A 59 -14.05 10.13 -1.16
CA PRO A 59 -14.87 11.17 -0.57
C PRO A 59 -14.09 11.93 0.51
N LEU A 60 -14.15 13.25 0.46
CA LEU A 60 -13.60 14.13 1.50
C LEU A 60 -14.70 14.52 2.48
N ASN A 61 -14.44 14.34 3.78
CA ASN A 61 -15.40 14.73 4.81
C ASN A 61 -15.54 16.25 4.88
N GLY A 62 -16.70 16.72 5.35
CA GLY A 62 -16.96 18.16 5.56
C GLY A 62 -17.30 18.93 4.28
N GLY A 63 -17.82 18.27 3.24
CA GLY A 63 -18.22 18.93 1.98
C GLY A 63 -17.07 19.51 1.17
N ARG A 64 -15.86 19.00 1.37
CA ARG A 64 -14.66 19.46 0.67
C ARG A 64 -14.50 18.78 -0.67
N GLU A 65 -13.84 19.49 -1.57
CA GLU A 65 -13.44 18.97 -2.87
C GLU A 65 -11.94 19.05 -3.05
N ALA A 66 -11.39 18.09 -3.78
CA ALA A 66 -10.00 18.12 -4.20
C ALA A 66 -9.88 18.83 -5.55
N THR A 67 -8.95 19.78 -5.65
CA THR A 67 -8.63 20.43 -6.92
C THR A 67 -7.96 19.44 -7.86
N ARG A 68 -8.54 19.22 -9.03
CA ARG A 68 -8.02 18.27 -10.01
C ARG A 68 -6.85 18.86 -10.80
N LEU A 69 -5.79 18.08 -10.90
CA LEU A 69 -4.60 18.32 -11.71
C LEU A 69 -4.57 17.28 -12.83
N SER A 70 -4.88 17.67 -14.05
CA SER A 70 -4.95 16.74 -15.18
C SER A 70 -4.47 17.38 -16.48
N CYS A 71 -4.03 16.52 -17.40
CA CYS A 71 -3.81 16.84 -18.81
C CYS A 71 -4.91 16.19 -19.66
N GLY A 72 -6.18 16.44 -19.34
CA GLY A 72 -7.31 15.80 -20.01
C GLY A 72 -7.35 14.29 -19.80
N GLN A 73 -7.22 13.53 -20.89
CA GLN A 73 -7.23 12.05 -20.87
C GLN A 73 -5.81 11.45 -20.84
N ALA A 74 -4.77 12.25 -20.66
CA ALA A 74 -3.40 11.75 -20.59
C ALA A 74 -3.23 10.76 -19.41
N SER A 75 -2.33 9.80 -19.57
CA SER A 75 -2.01 8.83 -18.52
C SER A 75 -1.49 9.51 -17.24
N LEU A 76 -1.54 8.80 -16.12
CA LEU A 76 -0.99 9.30 -14.86
C LEU A 76 0.50 9.67 -14.99
N ALA A 77 1.28 8.83 -15.68
CA ALA A 77 2.70 9.08 -15.94
C ALA A 77 2.91 10.37 -16.73
N ALA A 78 2.16 10.57 -17.81
CA ALA A 78 2.25 11.78 -18.64
C ALA A 78 1.83 13.03 -17.86
N THR A 79 0.75 12.94 -17.06
CA THR A 79 0.29 14.05 -16.20
C THR A 79 1.34 14.43 -15.16
N LEU A 80 1.97 13.45 -14.48
CA LEU A 80 3.04 13.69 -13.52
C LEU A 80 4.30 14.27 -14.18
N ALA A 81 4.67 13.82 -15.39
CA ALA A 81 5.77 14.37 -16.16
C ALA A 81 5.52 15.83 -16.53
N ALA A 82 4.30 16.16 -17.00
CA ALA A 82 3.91 17.53 -17.29
C ALA A 82 3.92 18.42 -16.05
N LEU A 83 3.37 17.92 -14.93
CA LEU A 83 3.36 18.61 -13.64
C LEU A 83 4.78 18.93 -13.16
N ARG A 84 5.68 17.95 -13.22
CA ARG A 84 7.09 18.12 -12.88
C ARG A 84 7.81 19.10 -13.81
N THR A 85 7.50 19.08 -15.11
CA THR A 85 8.05 19.99 -16.12
C THR A 85 7.64 21.44 -15.84
N GLN A 86 6.34 21.67 -15.55
CA GLN A 86 5.83 23.00 -15.19
C GLN A 86 6.39 23.49 -13.84
N TYR A 87 6.52 22.58 -12.86
CA TYR A 87 7.13 22.93 -11.56
C TYR A 87 8.57 23.45 -11.72
N LYS A 88 9.31 22.91 -12.70
CA LYS A 88 10.67 23.41 -13.06
C LYS A 88 10.67 24.70 -13.91
N GLY A 89 9.54 25.33 -14.12
CA GLY A 89 9.41 26.52 -14.95
C GLY A 89 9.58 26.28 -16.45
N ARG A 90 9.47 25.01 -16.89
CA ARG A 90 9.62 24.65 -18.32
C ARG A 90 8.25 24.56 -18.99
N ARG A 91 8.22 24.81 -20.29
CA ARG A 91 6.99 24.65 -21.10
C ARG A 91 6.71 23.18 -21.36
N THR A 92 5.44 22.81 -21.38
CA THR A 92 4.92 21.51 -21.81
C THR A 92 3.91 21.69 -22.91
N SER A 93 3.76 20.70 -23.78
CA SER A 93 2.76 20.70 -24.86
C SER A 93 1.32 20.61 -24.34
N GLN A 94 1.15 19.96 -23.19
CA GLN A 94 -0.13 19.83 -22.51
C GLN A 94 0.02 20.35 -21.06
N PRO A 95 -0.40 21.60 -20.81
CA PRO A 95 -0.33 22.15 -19.46
C PRO A 95 -1.31 21.44 -18.52
N VAL A 96 -0.90 21.27 -17.28
CA VAL A 96 -1.74 20.68 -16.23
C VAL A 96 -2.79 21.69 -15.79
N SER A 97 -4.05 21.29 -15.75
CA SER A 97 -5.14 22.12 -15.23
C SER A 97 -4.88 22.51 -13.76
N ASN A 98 -5.29 23.70 -13.38
CA ASN A 98 -5.17 24.23 -12.01
C ASN A 98 -3.72 24.24 -11.45
N PHE A 99 -2.71 24.21 -12.34
CA PHE A 99 -1.30 24.23 -11.91
C PHE A 99 -0.95 25.45 -11.05
N ASN A 100 -1.49 26.62 -11.35
CA ASN A 100 -1.20 27.85 -10.60
C ASN A 100 -1.68 27.76 -9.14
N ASP A 101 -2.86 27.18 -8.90
CA ASP A 101 -3.39 26.98 -7.56
C ASP A 101 -2.54 25.98 -6.78
N PHE A 102 -2.12 24.91 -7.45
CA PHE A 102 -1.21 23.91 -6.90
C PHE A 102 0.16 24.53 -6.55
N ALA A 103 0.76 25.30 -7.46
CA ALA A 103 2.04 25.95 -7.24
C ALA A 103 1.96 26.95 -6.07
N LYS A 104 0.88 27.71 -5.98
CA LYS A 104 0.61 28.63 -4.85
C LYS A 104 0.47 27.89 -3.53
N ALA A 105 -0.28 26.77 -3.51
CA ALA A 105 -0.43 25.94 -2.32
C ALA A 105 0.91 25.34 -1.88
N LEU A 106 1.71 24.82 -2.82
CA LEU A 106 3.04 24.28 -2.52
C LEU A 106 4.02 25.35 -2.00
N ALA A 107 3.97 26.57 -2.53
CA ALA A 107 4.83 27.66 -2.07
C ALA A 107 4.53 28.07 -0.62
N ALA A 108 3.28 27.92 -0.17
CA ALA A 108 2.86 28.17 1.20
C ALA A 108 3.03 26.95 2.12
N ALA A 109 3.19 25.74 1.54
CA ALA A 109 3.23 24.49 2.28
C ALA A 109 4.55 24.28 3.01
N ARG A 110 4.45 23.73 4.22
CA ARG A 110 5.61 23.26 5.00
C ARG A 110 5.81 21.74 4.92
N PHE A 111 4.72 21.00 4.72
CA PHE A 111 4.74 19.54 4.71
C PHE A 111 3.74 18.95 3.71
N PRO A 112 3.95 19.12 2.39
CA PRO A 112 3.11 18.49 1.39
C PRO A 112 3.32 16.98 1.37
N VAL A 113 2.22 16.21 1.33
CA VAL A 113 2.22 14.75 1.32
C VAL A 113 1.50 14.22 0.09
N PHE A 114 2.15 13.32 -0.63
CA PHE A 114 1.62 12.64 -1.81
C PHE A 114 1.16 11.23 -1.42
N LEU A 115 -0.15 11.00 -1.46
CA LEU A 115 -0.77 9.68 -1.22
C LEU A 115 -0.81 8.90 -2.53
N PHE A 116 -0.26 7.70 -2.56
CA PHE A 116 -0.23 6.88 -3.78
C PHE A 116 -0.28 5.39 -3.47
N SER A 117 -0.75 4.59 -4.43
CA SER A 117 -0.70 3.13 -4.36
C SER A 117 0.17 2.58 -5.49
N GLY A 118 1.18 1.80 -5.14
CA GLY A 118 2.02 1.11 -6.11
C GLY A 118 1.29 -0.01 -6.88
N HIS A 119 0.10 -0.42 -6.43
CA HIS A 119 -0.72 -1.41 -7.13
C HIS A 119 -1.44 -0.83 -8.35
N ALA A 120 -1.88 0.43 -8.24
CA ALA A 120 -2.64 1.11 -9.29
C ALA A 120 -1.77 1.98 -10.21
N ALA A 121 -0.51 2.24 -9.82
CA ALA A 121 0.38 3.11 -10.57
C ALA A 121 1.40 2.29 -11.39
N GLU A 122 1.56 2.67 -12.66
CA GLU A 122 2.62 2.14 -13.51
C GLU A 122 4.00 2.56 -12.99
N GLY A 123 5.05 1.75 -13.27
CA GLY A 123 6.41 2.04 -12.82
C GLY A 123 6.91 3.43 -13.23
N LEU A 124 6.61 3.86 -14.45
CA LEU A 124 6.96 5.20 -14.94
C LEU A 124 6.25 6.32 -14.18
N ALA A 125 4.98 6.13 -13.79
CA ALA A 125 4.24 7.08 -12.96
C ALA A 125 4.89 7.23 -11.58
N LEU A 126 5.32 6.12 -10.97
CA LEU A 126 6.03 6.14 -9.69
C LEU A 126 7.38 6.85 -9.80
N GLU A 127 8.13 6.62 -10.88
CA GLU A 127 9.39 7.33 -11.14
C GLU A 127 9.17 8.85 -11.27
N MET A 128 8.17 9.27 -12.05
CA MET A 128 7.84 10.69 -12.20
C MET A 128 7.40 11.31 -10.86
N LEU A 129 6.61 10.60 -10.05
CA LEU A 129 6.21 11.03 -8.72
C LEU A 129 7.41 11.19 -7.79
N GLN A 130 8.29 10.18 -7.71
CA GLN A 130 9.48 10.26 -6.87
C GLN A 130 10.41 11.40 -7.31
N GLY A 131 10.54 11.59 -8.62
CA GLY A 131 11.28 12.72 -9.17
C GLY A 131 10.66 14.08 -8.82
N LEU A 132 9.33 14.21 -8.82
CA LEU A 132 8.64 15.43 -8.39
C LEU A 132 8.87 15.70 -6.88
N ILE A 133 8.73 14.67 -6.04
CA ILE A 133 8.99 14.77 -4.60
C ILE A 133 10.46 15.18 -4.35
N ALA A 134 11.40 14.61 -5.08
CA ALA A 134 12.82 14.97 -4.99
C ALA A 134 13.09 16.43 -5.41
N ASP A 135 12.45 16.89 -6.48
CA ASP A 135 12.56 18.28 -6.93
C ASP A 135 11.97 19.27 -5.91
N LEU A 136 10.82 18.94 -5.30
CA LEU A 136 10.20 19.70 -4.22
C LEU A 136 11.09 19.77 -2.97
N ASN A 137 11.77 18.68 -2.62
CA ASN A 137 12.65 18.61 -1.44
C ASN A 137 13.93 19.45 -1.55
N ARG A 138 14.17 20.15 -2.66
CA ARG A 138 15.22 21.16 -2.74
C ARG A 138 14.88 22.41 -1.95
N ASN A 139 13.59 22.72 -1.80
CA ASN A 139 13.11 23.96 -1.19
C ASN A 139 12.06 23.75 -0.09
N SER A 140 11.53 22.55 0.09
CA SER A 140 10.49 22.22 1.06
C SER A 140 10.65 20.79 1.60
N ARG A 141 9.74 20.33 2.46
CA ARG A 141 9.74 18.94 3.01
C ARG A 141 8.58 18.15 2.45
N ALA A 142 8.65 17.81 1.17
CA ALA A 142 7.67 16.95 0.54
C ALA A 142 7.92 15.47 0.84
N SER A 143 6.86 14.70 1.05
CA SER A 143 6.96 13.27 1.36
C SER A 143 5.90 12.46 0.61
N GLY A 144 6.20 11.19 0.34
CA GLY A 144 5.26 10.23 -0.20
C GLY A 144 4.73 9.29 0.88
N LEU A 145 3.43 9.06 0.92
CA LEU A 145 2.80 8.00 1.70
C LEU A 145 2.30 6.92 0.76
N HIS A 146 3.00 5.79 0.74
CA HIS A 146 2.55 4.60 0.02
C HIS A 146 1.39 3.95 0.76
N LEU A 147 0.30 3.68 0.05
CA LEU A 147 -0.92 3.04 0.54
C LEU A 147 -1.04 1.64 -0.09
N PRO A 148 -0.72 0.56 0.64
CA PRO A 148 -0.76 -0.80 0.08
C PRO A 148 -2.18 -1.24 -0.23
N ALA A 149 -2.33 -2.12 -1.23
CA ALA A 149 -3.63 -2.59 -1.67
C ALA A 149 -4.27 -3.63 -0.72
N ASN A 150 -3.50 -4.17 0.21
CA ASN A 150 -3.97 -5.16 1.18
C ASN A 150 -3.89 -4.63 2.63
N GLU A 151 -4.63 -5.28 3.52
CA GLU A 151 -4.84 -4.84 4.90
C GLU A 151 -3.55 -4.78 5.73
N ASN A 152 -2.60 -5.69 5.50
CA ASN A 152 -1.35 -5.80 6.26
C ASN A 152 -0.09 -5.53 5.42
N GLY A 153 -0.21 -4.81 4.31
CA GLY A 153 0.93 -4.54 3.43
C GLY A 153 2.09 -3.82 4.10
N TRP A 154 1.81 -2.86 4.96
CA TRP A 154 2.85 -2.20 5.75
C TRP A 154 3.52 -3.15 6.76
N GLY A 155 2.71 -3.91 7.52
CA GLY A 155 3.24 -4.85 8.52
C GLY A 155 4.05 -5.96 7.88
N SER A 156 3.57 -6.54 6.80
CA SER A 156 4.27 -7.59 6.06
C SER A 156 5.58 -7.09 5.45
N THR A 157 5.59 -5.89 4.86
CA THR A 157 6.80 -5.29 4.29
C THR A 157 7.83 -4.99 5.37
N LEU A 158 7.38 -4.47 6.53
CA LEU A 158 8.25 -4.16 7.66
C LEU A 158 8.85 -5.43 8.26
N ALA A 159 8.04 -6.47 8.46
CA ALA A 159 8.51 -7.77 8.94
C ALA A 159 9.53 -8.41 7.99
N SER A 160 9.25 -8.38 6.68
CA SER A 160 10.20 -8.87 5.67
C SER A 160 11.53 -8.11 5.73
N ALA A 161 11.49 -6.77 5.81
CA ALA A 161 12.69 -5.95 5.87
C ALA A 161 13.53 -6.22 7.15
N TRP A 162 12.88 -6.45 8.28
CA TRP A 162 13.60 -6.79 9.54
C TRP A 162 14.23 -8.18 9.50
N MET A 163 13.53 -9.16 8.92
CA MET A 163 14.00 -10.55 8.92
C MET A 163 15.06 -10.80 7.83
N THR A 164 15.01 -10.08 6.72
CA THR A 164 15.81 -10.39 5.53
C THR A 164 16.69 -9.26 5.03
N GLY A 165 16.47 -8.02 5.49
CA GLY A 165 17.06 -6.81 4.93
C GLY A 165 16.34 -6.30 3.67
N PHE A 166 15.31 -7.01 3.18
CA PHE A 166 14.62 -6.73 1.92
C PHE A 166 13.11 -6.61 2.10
N PRO A 167 12.40 -5.83 1.24
CA PRO A 167 10.94 -5.78 1.25
C PRO A 167 10.32 -7.09 0.72
N LEU A 168 9.00 -7.11 0.56
CA LEU A 168 8.29 -8.23 -0.09
C LEU A 168 8.82 -8.49 -1.51
N ARG A 169 8.55 -9.67 -2.07
CA ARG A 169 9.14 -10.24 -3.30
C ARG A 169 10.59 -10.65 -3.10
N THR A 170 10.86 -11.24 -1.95
CA THR A 170 12.13 -11.87 -1.60
C THR A 170 11.99 -13.37 -1.69
N GLY A 171 12.84 -14.02 -2.46
CA GLY A 171 12.95 -15.46 -2.60
C GLY A 171 14.00 -16.05 -1.68
N PHE A 172 13.89 -17.37 -1.42
CA PHE A 172 14.79 -18.12 -0.53
C PHE A 172 15.31 -19.42 -1.18
N ALA A 173 15.15 -19.56 -2.48
CA ALA A 173 15.47 -20.80 -3.22
C ALA A 173 16.92 -21.30 -3.04
N ARG A 174 17.85 -20.40 -2.74
CA ARG A 174 19.26 -20.72 -2.51
C ARG A 174 19.67 -20.77 -1.01
N GLY A 175 18.68 -20.79 -0.11
CA GLY A 175 18.92 -20.83 1.33
C GLY A 175 19.22 -19.48 2.00
N PHE A 176 19.23 -18.39 1.25
CA PHE A 176 19.38 -17.02 1.75
C PHE A 176 18.40 -16.06 1.02
N PRO A 177 18.07 -14.91 1.61
CA PRO A 177 17.12 -13.98 1.02
C PRO A 177 17.70 -13.28 -0.22
N GLU A 178 16.93 -13.27 -1.30
CA GLU A 178 17.24 -12.58 -2.55
C GLU A 178 16.06 -11.72 -2.97
N PHE A 179 16.27 -10.42 -3.01
CA PHE A 179 15.23 -9.49 -3.45
C PHE A 179 15.28 -9.35 -4.98
N ASP A 180 14.22 -9.81 -5.63
CA ASP A 180 14.01 -9.60 -7.06
C ASP A 180 12.50 -9.40 -7.30
N PRO A 181 12.04 -8.14 -7.48
CA PRO A 181 10.63 -7.82 -7.60
C PRO A 181 9.99 -8.37 -8.87
N TRP A 182 10.77 -8.74 -9.89
CA TRP A 182 10.28 -9.37 -11.09
C TRP A 182 10.24 -10.89 -10.96
N ARG A 183 11.36 -11.52 -10.57
CA ARG A 183 11.43 -12.98 -10.41
C ARG A 183 10.48 -13.50 -9.33
N CYS A 184 10.37 -12.79 -8.21
CA CYS A 184 9.53 -13.13 -7.08
C CYS A 184 8.14 -12.47 -7.14
N ASP A 185 7.67 -12.07 -8.34
CA ASP A 185 6.28 -11.67 -8.54
C ASP A 185 5.37 -12.89 -8.60
N VAL A 186 4.49 -13.02 -7.59
CA VAL A 186 3.61 -14.18 -7.44
C VAL A 186 2.71 -14.42 -8.66
N ALA A 187 2.15 -13.33 -9.24
CA ALA A 187 1.27 -13.47 -10.40
C ALA A 187 2.04 -13.98 -11.63
N ARG A 188 3.26 -13.48 -11.84
CA ARG A 188 4.16 -13.91 -12.89
C ARG A 188 4.58 -15.37 -12.69
N MET A 189 5.04 -15.75 -11.50
CA MET A 189 5.46 -17.12 -11.18
C MET A 189 4.34 -18.13 -11.43
N ILE A 190 3.11 -17.79 -11.03
CA ILE A 190 1.92 -18.61 -11.29
C ILE A 190 1.65 -18.72 -12.80
N ALA A 191 1.69 -17.61 -13.52
CA ALA A 191 1.43 -17.61 -14.97
C ALA A 191 2.51 -18.38 -15.76
N ALA A 192 3.75 -18.33 -15.32
CA ALA A 192 4.89 -19.04 -15.92
C ALA A 192 5.00 -20.51 -15.49
N GLY A 193 4.21 -20.99 -14.51
CA GLY A 193 4.30 -22.35 -13.97
C GLY A 193 5.59 -22.61 -13.19
N GLU A 194 6.18 -21.58 -12.63
CA GLU A 194 7.44 -21.65 -11.84
C GLU A 194 7.19 -22.05 -10.37
N ALA A 195 5.94 -22.15 -9.95
CA ALA A 195 5.55 -22.60 -8.62
C ALA A 195 4.58 -23.77 -8.73
N ASP A 196 4.72 -24.76 -7.88
CA ASP A 196 3.89 -25.97 -7.78
C ASP A 196 2.84 -25.85 -6.65
N LEU A 197 3.08 -24.99 -5.67
CA LEU A 197 2.21 -24.75 -4.53
C LEU A 197 2.09 -23.27 -4.22
N HIS A 198 0.87 -22.82 -3.91
CA HIS A 198 0.60 -21.50 -3.38
C HIS A 198 0.03 -21.60 -1.95
N LEU A 199 0.77 -21.12 -0.97
CA LEU A 199 0.26 -20.93 0.38
C LEU A 199 -0.25 -19.47 0.52
N ARG A 200 -1.57 -19.31 0.69
CA ARG A 200 -2.18 -18.00 0.89
C ARG A 200 -2.65 -17.84 2.34
N ILE A 201 -2.27 -16.75 2.96
CA ILE A 201 -2.68 -16.38 4.33
C ILE A 201 -3.51 -15.10 4.24
N SER A 202 -4.75 -15.16 4.70
CA SER A 202 -5.65 -14.00 4.73
C SER A 202 -6.66 -14.15 5.86
N ALA A 203 -6.56 -13.33 6.88
CA ALA A 203 -7.57 -13.22 7.93
C ALA A 203 -8.75 -12.31 7.52
N ALA A 204 -8.70 -11.67 6.35
CA ALA A 204 -9.78 -10.83 5.83
C ALA A 204 -11.05 -11.65 5.54
N THR A 205 -12.19 -11.07 5.87
CA THR A 205 -13.51 -11.69 5.65
C THR A 205 -13.86 -11.83 4.16
N ALA A 206 -13.37 -10.93 3.30
CA ALA A 206 -13.60 -10.98 1.87
C ALA A 206 -12.48 -11.75 1.17
N GLN A 207 -12.81 -12.92 0.66
CA GLN A 207 -11.88 -13.71 -0.13
C GLN A 207 -11.94 -13.27 -1.61
N PRO A 208 -10.81 -12.96 -2.26
CA PRO A 208 -10.82 -12.69 -3.68
C PRO A 208 -11.29 -13.94 -4.43
N LYS A 209 -12.18 -13.75 -5.41
CA LYS A 209 -12.59 -14.84 -6.32
C LYS A 209 -11.37 -15.26 -7.12
N GLU A 210 -10.88 -16.46 -6.87
CA GLU A 210 -9.74 -17.01 -7.61
C GLU A 210 -10.20 -17.62 -8.93
N LYS A 211 -9.45 -17.30 -10.00
CA LYS A 211 -9.59 -18.04 -11.27
C LYS A 211 -9.03 -19.44 -11.10
N LYS A 212 -9.64 -20.42 -11.80
CA LYS A 212 -9.15 -21.80 -11.83
C LYS A 212 -7.65 -21.84 -12.14
N ARG A 213 -6.84 -22.36 -11.23
CA ARG A 213 -5.37 -22.40 -11.34
C ARG A 213 -4.93 -23.85 -11.61
N ARG A 214 -3.79 -24.01 -12.28
CA ARG A 214 -3.15 -25.33 -12.47
C ARG A 214 -2.38 -25.80 -11.24
N MET A 215 -2.12 -24.90 -10.30
CA MET A 215 -1.29 -25.09 -9.13
C MET A 215 -2.16 -25.32 -7.88
N ALA A 216 -1.70 -26.17 -6.97
CA ALA A 216 -2.35 -26.40 -5.69
C ALA A 216 -2.37 -25.11 -4.84
N LEU A 217 -3.49 -24.83 -4.20
CA LEU A 217 -3.66 -23.70 -3.26
C LEU A 217 -3.98 -24.25 -1.88
N ILE A 218 -3.16 -23.90 -0.88
CA ILE A 218 -3.49 -24.01 0.53
C ILE A 218 -3.92 -22.65 1.02
N ALA A 219 -5.15 -22.53 1.54
CA ALA A 219 -5.71 -21.28 2.05
C ALA A 219 -5.80 -21.31 3.57
N LEU A 220 -5.01 -20.47 4.25
CA LEU A 220 -5.19 -20.17 5.66
C LEU A 220 -6.09 -18.95 5.77
N THR A 221 -7.28 -19.09 6.36
CA THR A 221 -8.31 -18.06 6.35
C THR A 221 -9.18 -18.10 7.59
N LYS A 222 -9.85 -17.00 7.90
CA LYS A 222 -10.76 -16.90 9.05
C LYS A 222 -12.04 -17.75 8.88
N THR A 223 -12.46 -18.04 7.64
CA THR A 223 -13.65 -18.86 7.40
C THR A 223 -13.33 -20.34 7.53
N GLN A 224 -14.29 -21.09 8.07
CA GLN A 224 -14.27 -22.57 8.06
C GLN A 224 -14.83 -23.15 6.76
N GLU A 225 -15.47 -22.32 5.93
CA GLU A 225 -15.99 -22.75 4.64
C GLU A 225 -14.85 -22.97 3.63
N PRO A 226 -14.95 -24.00 2.77
CA PRO A 226 -13.96 -24.25 1.75
C PRO A 226 -13.80 -23.05 0.81
N VAL A 227 -12.56 -22.61 0.62
CA VAL A 227 -12.24 -21.55 -0.33
C VAL A 227 -12.28 -22.11 -1.75
N ALA A 228 -13.04 -21.48 -2.62
CA ALA A 228 -13.18 -21.94 -4.01
C ALA A 228 -11.81 -22.04 -4.70
N GLY A 229 -11.50 -23.21 -5.25
CA GLY A 229 -10.24 -23.49 -5.92
C GLY A 229 -9.07 -23.84 -5.00
N ALA A 230 -9.24 -23.86 -3.69
CA ALA A 230 -8.23 -24.35 -2.76
C ALA A 230 -8.27 -25.89 -2.69
N ALA A 231 -7.09 -26.51 -2.69
CA ALA A 231 -6.95 -27.94 -2.39
C ALA A 231 -7.18 -28.21 -0.89
N VAL A 232 -6.76 -27.26 -0.05
CA VAL A 232 -6.93 -27.33 1.40
C VAL A 232 -7.30 -25.94 1.92
N THR A 233 -8.32 -25.87 2.79
CA THR A 233 -8.67 -24.68 3.56
C THR A 233 -8.47 -24.97 5.03
N ILE A 234 -7.73 -24.12 5.73
CA ILE A 234 -7.47 -24.24 7.16
C ILE A 234 -7.94 -22.94 7.82
N ALA A 235 -8.83 -23.07 8.80
CA ALA A 235 -9.28 -21.92 9.58
C ALA A 235 -8.20 -21.46 10.55
N ILE A 236 -7.97 -20.15 10.58
CA ILE A 236 -7.02 -19.49 11.49
C ILE A 236 -7.68 -18.33 12.19
N GLY A 237 -7.21 -18.01 13.41
CA GLY A 237 -7.61 -16.85 14.16
C GLY A 237 -7.04 -15.54 13.59
N GLU A 238 -7.76 -14.46 13.82
CA GLU A 238 -7.34 -13.10 13.50
C GLU A 238 -6.42 -12.54 14.58
N ALA A 239 -5.29 -12.02 14.19
CA ALA A 239 -4.30 -11.42 15.06
C ALA A 239 -4.87 -10.21 15.84
N GLY A 240 -4.77 -10.22 17.17
CA GLY A 240 -5.29 -9.17 18.04
C GLY A 240 -6.81 -9.21 18.27
N LEU A 241 -7.49 -10.22 17.74
CA LEU A 241 -8.88 -10.52 18.04
C LEU A 241 -9.00 -11.91 18.68
N ASP A 242 -8.55 -12.95 18.01
CA ASP A 242 -8.66 -14.34 18.43
C ASP A 242 -7.41 -14.83 19.21
N HIS A 243 -6.29 -14.15 19.09
CA HIS A 243 -5.05 -14.42 19.83
C HIS A 243 -4.21 -13.16 19.97
N ASP A 244 -3.33 -13.15 20.97
CA ASP A 244 -2.37 -12.08 21.17
C ASP A 244 -1.47 -11.90 19.95
N ALA A 245 -1.13 -10.66 19.65
CA ALA A 245 -0.34 -10.36 18.48
C ALA A 245 0.43 -9.04 18.59
N VAL A 246 1.45 -8.90 17.75
CA VAL A 246 2.06 -7.61 17.43
C VAL A 246 1.56 -7.20 16.04
N VAL A 247 0.81 -6.11 15.98
CA VAL A 247 0.18 -5.64 14.74
C VAL A 247 0.69 -4.27 14.34
N TYR A 248 0.73 -4.01 13.03
CA TYR A 248 1.01 -2.68 12.53
C TYR A 248 -0.25 -1.80 12.64
N SER A 249 -0.12 -0.68 13.34
CA SER A 249 -1.18 0.32 13.43
C SER A 249 -0.99 1.38 12.36
N SER A 250 -1.87 1.41 11.36
CA SER A 250 -1.90 2.48 10.36
C SER A 250 -2.28 3.84 10.97
N ARG A 251 -2.87 3.87 12.15
CA ARG A 251 -3.21 5.10 12.86
C ARG A 251 -1.97 5.81 13.38
N THR A 252 -1.06 5.07 14.00
CA THR A 252 0.16 5.62 14.60
C THR A 252 1.38 5.49 13.70
N GLY A 253 1.35 4.57 12.72
CA GLY A 253 2.50 4.25 11.88
C GLY A 253 3.56 3.44 12.63
N SER A 254 3.14 2.67 13.63
CA SER A 254 4.02 1.88 14.51
C SER A 254 3.46 0.48 14.75
N LEU A 255 4.30 -0.40 15.29
CA LEU A 255 3.87 -1.69 15.82
C LEU A 255 3.31 -1.50 17.23
N ARG A 256 2.27 -2.26 17.54
CA ARG A 256 1.73 -2.33 18.89
C ARG A 256 1.44 -3.78 19.27
N SER A 257 1.71 -4.13 20.51
CA SER A 257 1.17 -5.34 21.12
C SER A 257 -0.32 -5.19 21.38
N THR A 258 -1.08 -6.22 21.12
CA THR A 258 -2.52 -6.28 21.40
C THR A 258 -2.87 -7.65 21.94
N GLU A 259 -3.67 -7.67 23.00
CA GLU A 259 -4.20 -8.89 23.58
C GLU A 259 -5.42 -9.37 22.78
N ALA A 260 -5.72 -10.65 22.89
CA ALA A 260 -6.93 -11.25 22.32
C ALA A 260 -8.18 -10.56 22.89
N GLN A 261 -9.11 -10.20 22.02
CA GLN A 261 -10.37 -9.57 22.42
C GLN A 261 -11.50 -10.59 22.59
N ALA A 262 -11.32 -11.81 22.08
CA ALA A 262 -12.28 -12.89 22.15
C ALA A 262 -11.59 -14.21 22.51
N ALA A 263 -12.28 -15.06 23.27
CA ALA A 263 -11.86 -16.43 23.47
C ALA A 263 -12.06 -17.21 22.16
N SER A 264 -10.99 -17.70 21.56
CA SER A 264 -11.03 -18.44 20.30
C SER A 264 -10.23 -19.74 20.41
N GLN A 265 -10.75 -20.81 19.76
CA GLN A 265 -10.05 -22.08 19.61
C GLN A 265 -9.24 -22.15 18.30
N LEU A 266 -9.33 -21.11 17.48
CA LEU A 266 -8.64 -21.08 16.19
C LEU A 266 -7.13 -20.86 16.39
N PRO A 267 -6.29 -21.69 15.75
CA PRO A 267 -4.84 -21.53 15.83
C PRO A 267 -4.40 -20.27 15.08
N SER A 268 -3.26 -19.72 15.48
CA SER A 268 -2.65 -18.63 14.71
C SER A 268 -2.06 -19.18 13.39
N ALA A 269 -1.93 -18.32 12.37
CA ALA A 269 -1.24 -18.67 11.12
C ALA A 269 0.19 -19.19 11.40
N ALA A 270 0.90 -18.59 12.36
CA ALA A 270 2.24 -19.01 12.75
C ALA A 270 2.27 -20.44 13.30
N THR A 271 1.27 -20.83 14.08
CA THR A 271 1.15 -22.21 14.60
C THR A 271 0.96 -23.19 13.45
N ILE A 272 0.08 -22.91 12.51
CA ILE A 272 -0.16 -23.78 11.35
C ILE A 272 1.09 -23.90 10.48
N ILE A 273 1.78 -22.77 10.20
CA ILE A 273 3.00 -22.82 9.39
C ILE A 273 4.10 -23.65 10.06
N ARG A 274 4.28 -23.55 11.40
CA ARG A 274 5.24 -24.39 12.12
C ARG A 274 4.88 -25.88 12.04
N LEU A 275 3.59 -26.23 12.13
CA LEU A 275 3.14 -27.62 11.98
C LEU A 275 3.39 -28.13 10.54
N ILE A 276 3.08 -27.33 9.53
CA ILE A 276 3.42 -27.69 8.13
C ILE A 276 4.92 -27.90 7.97
N ALA A 277 5.74 -26.98 8.47
CA ALA A 277 7.18 -27.06 8.37
C ALA A 277 7.73 -28.31 9.10
N SER A 278 7.24 -28.61 10.31
CA SER A 278 7.69 -29.79 11.06
C SER A 278 7.38 -31.11 10.36
N HIS A 279 6.34 -31.19 9.55
CA HIS A 279 6.00 -32.38 8.77
C HIS A 279 6.73 -32.40 7.41
N ALA A 280 6.83 -31.24 6.74
CA ALA A 280 7.48 -31.16 5.45
C ALA A 280 8.99 -31.42 5.48
N PHE A 281 9.64 -31.08 6.60
CA PHE A 281 11.09 -31.22 6.78
C PHE A 281 11.47 -32.30 7.81
N ALA A 282 10.53 -33.17 8.20
CA ALA A 282 10.80 -34.31 9.09
C ALA A 282 11.74 -35.35 8.46
N GLU A 283 11.73 -35.48 7.12
CA GLU A 283 12.68 -36.27 6.37
C GLU A 283 13.68 -35.39 5.64
N PRO A 284 14.98 -35.69 5.64
CA PRO A 284 15.94 -34.98 4.82
C PRO A 284 15.51 -35.09 3.35
N LEU A 285 15.40 -33.93 2.67
CA LEU A 285 15.11 -33.89 1.24
C LEU A 285 16.14 -34.78 0.52
N PRO A 286 15.73 -35.70 -0.35
CA PRO A 286 16.68 -36.48 -1.14
C PRO A 286 17.51 -35.49 -1.98
N CYS A 287 18.84 -35.57 -1.79
CA CYS A 287 19.82 -34.80 -2.56
C CYS A 287 19.83 -35.23 -4.01
#